data_5a98e576c7b5ce4318070dc4dafc70b5
#
_entry.id   5a98e576c7b5ce4318070dc4dafc70b5
#
_cell.length_a   1.000
_cell.length_b   1.000
_cell.length_c   1.000
_cell.angle_alpha   90.00
_cell.angle_beta   90.00
_cell.angle_gamma   90.00
#
_symmetry.space_group_name_H-M   'P 1'
#
loop_
_entity.id
_entity.type
_entity.pdbx_description
1 polymer ?
#
loop_
_entity_poly.entity_id
_entity_poly.type
_entity_poly.pdbx_seq_one_letter_code
_entity_poly.pdbx_strand_id
1 'polypeptide(L)'
;MSKYKVIHAFAYTNESIMRKLEKYSAEGWHFKKFLGFFVLLEKGEKVNYKYELVYDKKFDAERKDFYRFNGWEVVRNSFFWQVLRGEPTATTLYTDNLSKDYMWLYRIKFNAKIMLGCLILSLVTYFINKYLMPSEVMDFIFRMSAVFAVGVVITTGFLYINYLFLKRRKD
;
A
#
# COMPACT_ATOMS: atom_id res chain seq x y z
N MET A 1 -24.77 19.46 -6.91
CA MET A 1 -24.00 18.77 -5.84
C MET A 1 -22.85 18.01 -6.46
N SER A 2 -21.63 18.06 -5.88
CA SER A 2 -20.48 17.35 -6.44
C SER A 2 -20.68 15.84 -6.38
N LYS A 3 -20.38 15.13 -7.49
CA LYS A 3 -20.45 13.67 -7.56
C LYS A 3 -19.20 13.00 -6.94
N TYR A 4 -18.12 13.74 -6.81
CA TYR A 4 -16.83 13.24 -6.33
C TYR A 4 -16.25 14.12 -5.23
N LYS A 5 -15.50 13.49 -4.32
CA LYS A 5 -14.73 14.13 -3.25
C LYS A 5 -13.33 13.56 -3.24
N VAL A 6 -12.33 14.41 -3.05
CA VAL A 6 -10.93 13.99 -2.93
C VAL A 6 -10.46 14.21 -1.52
N ILE A 7 -9.80 13.21 -0.94
CA ILE A 7 -9.20 13.29 0.40
C ILE A 7 -7.72 12.92 0.34
N HIS A 8 -6.93 13.45 1.27
CA HIS A 8 -5.52 13.10 1.39
C HIS A 8 -5.35 11.71 2.02
N ALA A 9 -4.46 10.90 1.44
CA ALA A 9 -4.00 9.63 1.98
C ALA A 9 -2.56 9.72 2.53
N PHE A 10 -1.89 10.86 2.36
CA PHE A 10 -0.52 11.07 2.81
C PHE A 10 -0.41 11.02 4.34
N ALA A 11 0.67 10.40 4.83
CA ALA A 11 0.98 10.25 6.26
C ALA A 11 0.00 9.38 7.10
N TYR A 12 -0.96 8.72 6.48
CA TYR A 12 -1.82 7.76 7.18
C TYR A 12 -1.28 6.34 7.09
N THR A 13 -1.39 5.58 8.18
CA THR A 13 -1.23 4.13 8.11
C THR A 13 -2.40 3.52 7.35
N ASN A 14 -2.23 2.30 6.82
CA ASN A 14 -3.32 1.63 6.11
C ASN A 14 -4.58 1.54 6.97
N GLU A 15 -4.45 1.21 8.25
CA GLU A 15 -5.59 1.14 9.18
C GLU A 15 -6.27 2.49 9.35
N SER A 16 -5.52 3.58 9.47
CA SER A 16 -6.11 4.91 9.64
C SER A 16 -6.84 5.40 8.39
N ILE A 17 -6.35 5.05 7.20
CA ILE A 17 -7.06 5.30 5.92
C ILE A 17 -8.35 4.48 5.86
N MET A 18 -8.32 3.19 6.20
CA MET A 18 -9.53 2.35 6.16
C MET A 18 -10.59 2.88 7.14
N ARG A 19 -10.23 3.21 8.38
CA ARG A 19 -11.15 3.85 9.34
C ARG A 19 -11.71 5.19 8.84
N LYS A 20 -10.91 5.94 8.08
CA LYS A 20 -11.37 7.21 7.48
C LYS A 20 -12.39 6.95 6.37
N LEU A 21 -12.17 5.92 5.55
CA LEU A 21 -13.13 5.48 4.53
C LEU A 21 -14.46 5.01 5.16
N GLU A 22 -14.41 4.31 6.28
CA GLU A 22 -15.60 3.91 7.05
C GLU A 22 -16.42 5.12 7.48
N LYS A 23 -15.78 6.16 8.06
CA LYS A 23 -16.46 7.40 8.44
C LYS A 23 -17.09 8.10 7.23
N TYR A 24 -16.37 8.18 6.12
CA TYR A 24 -16.92 8.79 4.92
C TYR A 24 -18.06 7.98 4.31
N SER A 25 -18.04 6.65 4.40
CA SER A 25 -19.15 5.84 3.90
C SER A 25 -20.43 6.04 4.70
N ALA A 26 -20.32 6.28 6.02
CA ALA A 26 -21.46 6.68 6.86
C ALA A 26 -22.05 8.05 6.45
N GLU A 27 -21.24 8.92 5.84
CA GLU A 27 -21.67 10.21 5.28
C GLU A 27 -22.19 10.08 3.82
N GLY A 28 -22.12 8.87 3.22
CA GLY A 28 -22.51 8.63 1.83
C GLY A 28 -21.39 8.89 0.82
N TRP A 29 -20.12 8.77 1.23
CA TRP A 29 -18.97 8.89 0.35
C TRP A 29 -18.19 7.59 0.31
N HIS A 30 -18.19 6.89 -0.82
CA HIS A 30 -17.60 5.56 -0.97
C HIS A 30 -16.27 5.62 -1.70
N PHE A 31 -15.35 4.74 -1.34
CA PHE A 31 -14.08 4.60 -2.02
C PHE A 31 -14.27 4.26 -3.50
N LYS A 32 -13.60 4.99 -4.38
CA LYS A 32 -13.57 4.73 -5.82
C LYS A 32 -12.19 4.28 -6.30
N LYS A 33 -11.16 5.07 -6.01
CA LYS A 33 -9.76 4.74 -6.39
C LYS A 33 -8.74 5.58 -5.63
N PHE A 34 -7.51 5.08 -5.60
CA PHE A 34 -6.36 5.89 -5.23
C PHE A 34 -5.84 6.71 -6.42
N LEU A 35 -5.38 7.92 -6.15
CA LEU A 35 -4.74 8.85 -7.08
C LEU A 35 -3.42 9.32 -6.45
N GLY A 36 -2.39 8.46 -6.48
CA GLY A 36 -1.14 8.71 -5.76
C GLY A 36 -1.38 8.88 -4.27
N PHE A 37 -1.13 10.07 -3.75
CA PHE A 37 -1.31 10.43 -2.33
C PHE A 37 -2.75 10.86 -1.97
N PHE A 38 -3.68 10.72 -2.89
CA PHE A 38 -5.09 11.08 -2.69
C PHE A 38 -5.99 9.87 -2.86
N VAL A 39 -7.17 9.97 -2.27
CA VAL A 39 -8.27 9.02 -2.49
C VAL A 39 -9.43 9.76 -3.11
N LEU A 40 -9.93 9.22 -4.20
CA LEU A 40 -11.17 9.67 -4.83
C LEU A 40 -12.34 8.90 -4.23
N LEU A 41 -13.31 9.63 -3.73
CA LEU A 41 -14.58 9.12 -3.25
C LEU A 41 -15.71 9.48 -4.22
N GLU A 42 -16.69 8.61 -4.31
CA GLU A 42 -17.92 8.83 -5.09
C GLU A 42 -19.13 8.90 -4.15
N LYS A 43 -20.08 9.78 -4.47
CA LYS A 43 -21.28 9.94 -3.67
C LYS A 43 -22.24 8.78 -3.89
N GLY A 44 -22.77 8.23 -2.82
CA GLY A 44 -23.75 7.14 -2.80
C GLY A 44 -24.67 7.25 -1.58
N GLU A 45 -25.30 6.17 -1.22
CA GLU A 45 -26.14 6.07 -0.03
C GLU A 45 -25.30 6.09 1.24
N LYS A 46 -25.90 6.51 2.36
CA LYS A 46 -25.25 6.48 3.67
C LYS A 46 -25.28 5.06 4.22
N VAL A 47 -24.13 4.39 4.20
CA VAL A 47 -23.99 3.01 4.69
C VAL A 47 -22.73 2.91 5.53
N ASN A 48 -22.83 2.24 6.67
CA ASN A 48 -21.68 2.01 7.58
C ASN A 48 -20.83 0.83 7.08
N TYR A 49 -20.20 0.98 5.92
CA TYR A 49 -19.29 -0.05 5.41
C TYR A 49 -18.01 -0.13 6.24
N LYS A 50 -17.52 -1.35 6.40
CA LYS A 50 -16.15 -1.61 6.83
C LYS A 50 -15.22 -1.60 5.62
N TYR A 51 -13.98 -1.15 5.81
CA TYR A 51 -12.95 -1.20 4.78
C TYR A 51 -11.70 -1.92 5.29
N GLU A 52 -11.17 -2.79 4.47
CA GLU A 52 -9.91 -3.50 4.74
C GLU A 52 -8.98 -3.43 3.53
N LEU A 53 -7.69 -3.32 3.82
CA LEU A 53 -6.63 -3.41 2.81
C LEU A 53 -5.90 -4.74 3.00
N VAL A 54 -6.04 -5.63 2.03
CA VAL A 54 -5.38 -6.94 2.05
C VAL A 54 -4.27 -7.00 1.02
N TYR A 55 -3.23 -7.75 1.35
CA TYR A 55 -2.10 -8.03 0.47
C TYR A 55 -2.15 -9.50 0.08
N ASP A 56 -2.69 -9.77 -1.09
CA ASP A 56 -2.78 -11.12 -1.63
C ASP A 56 -2.07 -11.19 -2.98
N LYS A 57 -1.02 -12.00 -3.03
CA LYS A 57 -0.21 -12.19 -4.23
C LYS A 57 -0.92 -13.08 -5.26
N LYS A 58 -1.75 -14.00 -4.79
CA LYS A 58 -2.55 -14.92 -5.62
C LYS A 58 -4.02 -14.55 -5.51
N PHE A 59 -4.36 -13.38 -6.03
CA PHE A 59 -5.74 -12.94 -6.05
C PHE A 59 -6.45 -13.54 -7.27
N ASP A 60 -6.84 -14.81 -7.15
CA ASP A 60 -7.59 -15.58 -8.13
C ASP A 60 -9.11 -15.56 -7.84
N ALA A 61 -9.85 -16.32 -8.64
CA ALA A 61 -11.30 -16.43 -8.51
C ALA A 61 -11.71 -17.05 -7.17
N GLU A 62 -11.00 -18.10 -6.73
CA GLU A 62 -11.26 -18.79 -5.47
C GLU A 62 -11.11 -17.83 -4.27
N ARG A 63 -10.05 -16.99 -4.29
CA ARG A 63 -9.81 -16.00 -3.25
C ARG A 63 -10.88 -14.91 -3.23
N LYS A 64 -11.33 -14.49 -4.41
CA LYS A 64 -12.44 -13.53 -4.53
C LYS A 64 -13.74 -14.08 -3.96
N ASP A 65 -14.05 -15.34 -4.25
CA ASP A 65 -15.23 -16.02 -3.72
C ASP A 65 -15.15 -16.23 -2.20
N PHE A 66 -13.95 -16.55 -1.68
CA PHE A 66 -13.71 -16.59 -0.24
C PHE A 66 -14.05 -15.26 0.44
N TYR A 67 -13.61 -14.13 -0.10
CA TYR A 67 -13.94 -12.81 0.46
C TYR A 67 -15.44 -12.53 0.39
N ARG A 68 -16.06 -12.84 -0.75
CA ARG A 68 -17.51 -12.65 -0.92
C ARG A 68 -18.32 -13.49 0.07
N PHE A 69 -17.94 -14.74 0.28
CA PHE A 69 -18.60 -15.62 1.25
C PHE A 69 -18.52 -15.09 2.70
N ASN A 70 -17.44 -14.36 3.03
CA ASN A 70 -17.27 -13.72 4.33
C ASN A 70 -17.86 -12.29 4.42
N GLY A 71 -18.70 -11.89 3.47
CA GLY A 71 -19.39 -10.61 3.46
C GLY A 71 -18.52 -9.43 2.96
N TRP A 72 -17.45 -9.72 2.21
CA TRP A 72 -16.55 -8.71 1.66
C TRP A 72 -16.64 -8.62 0.14
N GLU A 73 -16.76 -7.40 -0.36
CA GLU A 73 -16.69 -7.07 -1.78
C GLU A 73 -15.33 -6.46 -2.12
N VAL A 74 -14.73 -6.90 -3.22
CA VAL A 74 -13.49 -6.33 -3.74
C VAL A 74 -13.80 -5.07 -4.53
N VAL A 75 -13.60 -3.90 -3.95
CA VAL A 75 -13.85 -2.62 -4.62
C VAL A 75 -12.65 -2.14 -5.45
N ARG A 76 -11.45 -2.62 -5.15
CA ARG A 76 -10.25 -2.37 -5.93
C ARG A 76 -9.32 -3.55 -5.88
N ASN A 77 -8.93 -4.05 -7.05
CA ASN A 77 -7.84 -5.01 -7.20
C ASN A 77 -6.64 -4.29 -7.83
N SER A 78 -5.49 -4.38 -7.21
CA SER A 78 -4.21 -3.91 -7.70
C SER A 78 -3.21 -5.07 -7.63
N PHE A 79 -2.05 -4.94 -8.28
CA PHE A 79 -1.12 -6.05 -8.47
C PHE A 79 -0.69 -6.79 -7.19
N PHE A 80 -0.60 -6.06 -6.04
CA PHE A 80 -0.16 -6.65 -4.76
C PHE A 80 -1.14 -6.41 -3.61
N TRP A 81 -2.17 -5.61 -3.79
CA TRP A 81 -3.08 -5.23 -2.73
C TRP A 81 -4.50 -5.03 -3.26
N GLN A 82 -5.45 -5.36 -2.42
CA GLN A 82 -6.87 -5.23 -2.68
C GLN A 82 -7.51 -4.36 -1.60
N VAL A 83 -8.43 -3.49 -2.02
CA VAL A 83 -9.33 -2.82 -1.08
C VAL A 83 -10.62 -3.60 -1.06
N LEU A 84 -10.98 -4.04 0.12
CA LEU A 84 -12.23 -4.74 0.39
C LEU A 84 -13.20 -3.79 1.08
N ARG A 85 -14.46 -3.91 0.74
CA ARG A 85 -15.59 -3.26 1.38
C ARG A 85 -16.52 -4.33 1.92
N GLY A 86 -16.83 -4.28 3.20
CA GLY A 86 -17.72 -5.23 3.85
C GLY A 86 -18.93 -4.52 4.47
N GLU A 87 -20.02 -5.25 4.62
CA GLU A 87 -21.14 -4.81 5.42
C GLU A 87 -20.75 -4.72 6.91
N PRO A 88 -21.53 -4.01 7.76
CA PRO A 88 -21.23 -3.92 9.20
C PRO A 88 -21.07 -5.28 9.89
N THR A 89 -21.78 -6.29 9.39
CA THR A 89 -21.78 -7.68 9.86
C THR A 89 -20.63 -8.53 9.30
N ALA A 90 -19.87 -8.03 8.31
CA ALA A 90 -18.78 -8.78 7.70
C ALA A 90 -17.77 -9.24 8.77
N THR A 91 -17.34 -10.49 8.66
CA THR A 91 -16.35 -11.08 9.58
C THR A 91 -15.00 -10.39 9.41
N THR A 92 -14.27 -10.21 10.50
CA THR A 92 -12.91 -9.69 10.44
C THR A 92 -12.01 -10.67 9.68
N LEU A 93 -11.33 -10.18 8.65
CA LEU A 93 -10.47 -11.01 7.80
C LEU A 93 -9.18 -11.47 8.50
N TYR A 94 -8.74 -10.70 9.49
CA TYR A 94 -7.54 -10.97 10.26
C TYR A 94 -7.91 -11.04 11.75
N THR A 95 -8.22 -12.23 12.18
CA THR A 95 -8.55 -12.51 13.58
C THR A 95 -7.30 -12.74 14.44
N ASP A 96 -6.17 -13.05 13.81
CA ASP A 96 -4.92 -13.38 14.49
C ASP A 96 -3.80 -12.36 14.22
N ASN A 97 -2.94 -12.23 15.22
CA ASN A 97 -1.77 -11.35 15.12
C ASN A 97 -0.75 -11.85 14.09
N LEU A 98 -0.73 -13.14 13.80
CA LEU A 98 0.18 -13.78 12.85
C LEU A 98 -0.05 -13.28 11.42
N SER A 99 -1.31 -13.21 10.98
CA SER A 99 -1.65 -12.71 9.63
C SER A 99 -1.23 -11.26 9.43
N LYS A 100 -1.37 -10.40 10.47
CA LYS A 100 -0.89 -9.02 10.42
C LYS A 100 0.63 -8.93 10.35
N ASP A 101 1.34 -9.78 11.08
CA ASP A 101 2.81 -9.81 11.08
C ASP A 101 3.36 -10.29 9.73
N TYR A 102 2.72 -11.27 9.09
CA TYR A 102 3.08 -11.70 7.72
C TYR A 102 2.96 -10.56 6.70
N MET A 103 1.92 -9.75 6.78
CA MET A 103 1.75 -8.59 5.91
C MET A 103 2.89 -7.58 6.05
N TRP A 104 3.29 -7.26 7.30
CA TRP A 104 4.40 -6.35 7.57
C TRP A 104 5.72 -6.88 7.04
N LEU A 105 6.02 -8.15 7.32
CA LEU A 105 7.23 -8.82 6.83
C LEU A 105 7.28 -8.87 5.29
N TYR A 106 6.15 -9.11 4.65
CA TYR A 106 6.06 -9.09 3.18
C TYR A 106 6.40 -7.71 2.60
N ARG A 107 5.86 -6.64 3.18
CA ARG A 107 6.16 -5.25 2.76
C ARG A 107 7.63 -4.91 2.93
N ILE A 108 8.23 -5.28 4.06
CA ILE A 108 9.66 -5.07 4.33
C ILE A 108 10.50 -5.84 3.30
N LYS A 109 10.21 -7.12 3.07
CA LYS A 109 10.91 -7.94 2.06
C LYS A 109 10.76 -7.38 0.64
N PHE A 110 9.60 -6.87 0.28
CA PHE A 110 9.37 -6.26 -1.03
C PHE A 110 10.19 -4.99 -1.22
N ASN A 111 10.18 -4.09 -0.22
CA ASN A 111 11.00 -2.87 -0.24
C ASN A 111 12.51 -3.20 -0.28
N ALA A 112 12.96 -4.20 0.47
CA ALA A 112 14.35 -4.65 0.44
C ALA A 112 14.78 -5.13 -0.96
N LYS A 113 13.90 -5.82 -1.70
CA LYS A 113 14.18 -6.21 -3.09
C LYS A 113 14.28 -5.00 -4.03
N ILE A 114 13.39 -4.01 -3.88
CA ILE A 114 13.48 -2.76 -4.64
C ILE A 114 14.80 -2.04 -4.33
N MET A 115 15.17 -1.93 -3.06
CA MET A 115 16.43 -1.33 -2.63
C MET A 115 17.63 -2.01 -3.29
N LEU A 116 17.69 -3.34 -3.27
CA LEU A 116 18.75 -4.10 -3.92
C LEU A 116 18.80 -3.83 -5.43
N GLY A 117 17.65 -3.80 -6.10
CA GLY A 117 17.58 -3.45 -7.52
C GLY A 117 18.10 -2.04 -7.82
N CYS A 118 17.75 -1.06 -7.00
CA CYS A 118 18.24 0.32 -7.14
C CYS A 118 19.74 0.42 -6.91
N LEU A 119 20.30 -0.31 -5.94
CA LEU A 119 21.74 -0.34 -5.70
C LEU A 119 22.48 -0.95 -6.88
N ILE A 120 22.00 -2.07 -7.42
CA ILE A 120 22.59 -2.70 -8.62
C ILE A 120 22.54 -1.73 -9.80
N LEU A 121 21.42 -1.07 -10.04
CA LEU A 121 21.28 -0.08 -11.11
C LEU A 121 22.27 1.08 -10.93
N SER A 122 22.40 1.60 -9.71
CA SER A 122 23.36 2.68 -9.41
C SER A 122 24.80 2.26 -9.67
N LEU A 123 25.18 1.04 -9.29
CA LEU A 123 26.51 0.51 -9.55
C LEU A 123 26.77 0.35 -11.05
N VAL A 124 25.83 -0.24 -11.78
CA VAL A 124 25.94 -0.45 -13.22
C VAL A 124 26.09 0.90 -13.95
N THR A 125 25.23 1.87 -13.64
CA THR A 125 25.31 3.20 -14.27
C THR A 125 26.60 3.93 -13.92
N TYR A 126 27.11 3.80 -12.69
CA TYR A 126 28.42 4.32 -12.31
C TYR A 126 29.56 3.73 -13.13
N PHE A 127 29.62 2.39 -13.28
CA PHE A 127 30.67 1.73 -14.07
C PHE A 127 30.59 2.09 -15.56
N ILE A 128 29.39 2.16 -16.14
CA ILE A 128 29.20 2.55 -17.54
C ILE A 128 29.71 3.99 -17.73
N ASN A 129 29.31 4.93 -16.87
CA ASN A 129 29.73 6.32 -16.96
C ASN A 129 31.25 6.48 -16.82
N LYS A 130 31.86 5.75 -15.89
CA LYS A 130 33.27 5.88 -15.60
C LYS A 130 34.20 5.26 -16.66
N TYR A 131 33.82 4.11 -17.22
CA TYR A 131 34.73 3.27 -18.02
C TYR A 131 34.36 3.10 -19.49
N LEU A 132 33.07 3.24 -19.84
CA LEU A 132 32.58 2.93 -21.19
C LEU A 132 32.13 4.17 -21.96
N MET A 133 31.26 4.97 -21.39
CA MET A 133 30.61 6.12 -22.05
C MET A 133 30.40 7.27 -21.06
N PRO A 134 31.44 8.07 -20.78
CA PRO A 134 31.27 9.25 -19.96
C PRO A 134 30.29 10.22 -20.64
N SER A 135 29.18 10.50 -19.99
CA SER A 135 28.19 11.46 -20.49
C SER A 135 27.41 12.08 -19.34
N GLU A 136 26.98 13.33 -19.54
CA GLU A 136 26.15 14.06 -18.55
C GLU A 136 24.83 13.31 -18.27
N VAL A 137 24.26 12.65 -19.28
CA VAL A 137 23.04 11.87 -19.13
C VAL A 137 23.25 10.67 -18.19
N MET A 138 24.37 9.96 -18.34
CA MET A 138 24.70 8.83 -17.44
C MET A 138 24.97 9.30 -16.01
N ASP A 139 25.64 10.43 -15.84
CA ASP A 139 25.86 11.03 -14.51
C ASP A 139 24.53 11.42 -13.86
N PHE A 140 23.62 12.02 -14.62
CA PHE A 140 22.27 12.32 -14.15
C PHE A 140 21.50 11.08 -13.72
N ILE A 141 21.49 10.00 -14.54
CA ILE A 141 20.82 8.73 -14.22
C ILE A 141 21.41 8.12 -12.95
N PHE A 142 22.74 8.12 -12.79
CA PHE A 142 23.41 7.66 -11.58
C PHE A 142 22.95 8.45 -10.35
N ARG A 143 22.98 9.77 -10.38
CA ARG A 143 22.55 10.62 -9.25
C ARG A 143 21.09 10.38 -8.89
N MET A 144 20.20 10.29 -9.87
CA MET A 144 18.77 10.04 -9.66
C MET A 144 18.52 8.64 -9.04
N SER A 145 19.23 7.61 -9.53
CA SER A 145 19.11 6.26 -8.97
C SER A 145 19.63 6.17 -7.54
N ALA A 146 20.71 6.88 -7.21
CA ALA A 146 21.26 6.95 -5.86
C ALA A 146 20.30 7.67 -4.89
N VAL A 147 19.72 8.80 -5.29
CA VAL A 147 18.70 9.52 -4.48
C VAL A 147 17.48 8.62 -4.23
N PHE A 148 17.01 7.92 -5.26
CA PHE A 148 15.89 7.00 -5.12
C PHE A 148 16.21 5.84 -4.17
N ALA A 149 17.42 5.27 -4.25
CA ALA A 149 17.88 4.23 -3.32
C ALA A 149 17.87 4.71 -1.86
N VAL A 150 18.34 5.93 -1.58
CA VAL A 150 18.31 6.54 -0.24
C VAL A 150 16.86 6.68 0.24
N GLY A 151 15.94 7.15 -0.61
CA GLY A 151 14.52 7.26 -0.28
C GLY A 151 13.90 5.90 0.11
N VAL A 152 14.26 4.82 -0.62
CA VAL A 152 13.80 3.46 -0.30
C VAL A 152 14.37 2.96 1.02
N VAL A 153 15.63 3.27 1.35
CA VAL A 153 16.25 2.93 2.65
C VAL A 153 15.49 3.60 3.80
N ILE A 154 15.21 4.90 3.68
CA ILE A 154 14.48 5.66 4.70
C ILE A 154 13.08 5.08 4.92
N THR A 155 12.35 4.83 3.84
CA THR A 155 10.99 4.26 3.93
C THR A 155 10.97 2.86 4.52
N THR A 156 11.96 2.02 4.18
CA THR A 156 12.10 0.67 4.75
C THR A 156 12.43 0.73 6.24
N GLY A 157 13.33 1.62 6.65
CA GLY A 157 13.65 1.85 8.06
C GLY A 157 12.42 2.31 8.85
N PHE A 158 11.65 3.25 8.32
CA PHE A 158 10.41 3.71 8.94
C PHE A 158 9.37 2.58 9.09
N LEU A 159 9.20 1.74 8.06
CA LEU A 159 8.32 0.57 8.13
C LEU A 159 8.78 -0.43 9.20
N TYR A 160 10.08 -0.68 9.30
CA TYR A 160 10.64 -1.59 10.29
C TYR A 160 10.45 -1.08 11.71
N ILE A 161 10.70 0.20 11.95
CA ILE A 161 10.46 0.84 13.25
C ILE A 161 8.99 0.73 13.65
N ASN A 162 8.06 1.05 12.74
CA ASN A 162 6.63 0.91 13.00
C ASN A 162 6.24 -0.55 13.32
N TYR A 163 6.81 -1.52 12.60
CA TYR A 163 6.61 -2.93 12.91
C TYR A 163 7.05 -3.28 14.34
N LEU A 164 8.22 -2.82 14.77
CA LEU A 164 8.72 -3.06 16.13
C LEU A 164 7.84 -2.41 17.21
N PHE A 165 7.35 -1.18 16.98
CA PHE A 165 6.42 -0.52 17.90
C PHE A 165 5.09 -1.28 18.03
N LEU A 166 4.55 -1.76 16.93
CA LEU A 166 3.31 -2.55 16.94
C LEU A 166 3.51 -3.90 17.64
N LYS A 167 4.66 -4.52 17.47
CA LYS A 167 5.00 -5.78 18.16
C LYS A 167 5.12 -5.59 19.67
N ARG A 168 5.81 -4.54 20.14
CA ARG A 168 5.95 -4.22 21.58
C ARG A 168 4.64 -3.89 22.29
N ARG A 169 3.62 -3.45 21.58
CA ARG A 169 2.29 -3.18 22.15
C ARG A 169 1.45 -4.45 22.34
N LYS A 170 1.89 -5.57 21.82
CA LYS A 170 1.19 -6.86 21.89
C LYS A 170 1.72 -7.76 22.99
N ASP A 171 2.96 -7.53 23.42
CA ASP A 171 3.59 -8.13 24.60
C ASP A 171 3.27 -7.29 25.85
#